data_504326a6d8779cf26669eeee3b515687
#
_entry.id   504326a6d8779cf26669eeee3b515687
#
_cell.length_a   1.000
_cell.length_b   1.000
_cell.length_c   1.000
_cell.angle_alpha   90.00
_cell.angle_beta   90.00
_cell.angle_gamma   90.00
#
_symmetry.space_group_name_H-M   'P 1'
#
loop_
_entity.id
_entity.type
_entity.pdbx_description
1 polymer ?
#
loop_
_entity_poly.entity_id
_entity_poly.type
_entity_poly.pdbx_seq_one_letter_code
_entity_poly.pdbx_strand_id
1 'polypeptide(L)'
;HYEMPLALATKYNGWVDRRVIDCFAKFCHVCFERYKDQVKYWLTFNEVDSVIRHPFTTAGIIPSRVPEDKMLETCYQALHHQLVASAMVVKDCHEIIPGSKVGCMLTKLTTYARTCAPDDELATQAKNLENLFYADVHVWGEYPRLILKMFERKGIHVEMLPEDAATLKAGCVDFVSCSYYMTMTESVDPNAERTPGNTVLGVKNPYLPSTDWGWQIDP
;
A
#
# COMPACT_ATOMS: atom_id res chain seq x y z
N HIS A 1 -6.56 -8.22 6.76
CA HIS A 1 -7.61 -7.22 6.48
C HIS A 1 -7.73 -6.99 4.98
N TYR A 2 -8.92 -7.16 4.42
CA TYR A 2 -9.23 -6.84 3.03
C TYR A 2 -10.20 -5.65 2.99
N GLU A 3 -11.43 -5.84 3.42
CA GLU A 3 -12.45 -4.81 3.48
C GLU A 3 -12.81 -4.50 4.95
N MET A 4 -13.09 -3.23 5.23
CA MET A 4 -13.49 -2.84 6.57
C MET A 4 -15.00 -2.91 6.77
N PRO A 5 -15.49 -3.04 8.03
CA PRO A 5 -16.90 -2.91 8.32
C PRO A 5 -17.46 -1.56 7.84
N LEU A 6 -18.56 -1.59 7.10
CA LEU A 6 -19.20 -0.39 6.54
C LEU A 6 -19.47 0.68 7.61
N ALA A 7 -19.76 0.28 8.84
CA ALA A 7 -19.97 1.20 9.96
C ALA A 7 -18.74 2.09 10.24
N LEU A 8 -17.52 1.58 10.07
CA LEU A 8 -16.29 2.38 10.24
C LEU A 8 -16.09 3.34 9.07
N ALA A 9 -16.39 2.90 7.83
CA ALA A 9 -16.35 3.78 6.67
C ALA A 9 -17.37 4.93 6.82
N THR A 10 -18.61 4.63 7.18
CA THR A 10 -19.68 5.63 7.29
C THR A 10 -19.49 6.58 8.47
N LYS A 11 -19.02 6.09 9.62
CA LYS A 11 -18.84 6.89 10.83
C LYS A 11 -17.55 7.71 10.82
N TYR A 12 -16.46 7.14 10.34
CA TYR A 12 -15.12 7.71 10.48
C TYR A 12 -14.45 8.08 9.15
N ASN A 13 -15.12 7.84 8.03
CA ASN A 13 -14.51 7.89 6.70
C ASN A 13 -13.32 6.92 6.57
N GLY A 14 -13.45 5.75 7.18
CA GLY A 14 -12.45 4.70 7.13
C GLY A 14 -11.15 5.08 7.85
N TRP A 15 -10.04 4.66 7.26
CA TRP A 15 -8.69 4.85 7.80
C TRP A 15 -8.20 6.31 7.84
N VAL A 16 -8.99 7.27 7.35
CA VAL A 16 -8.70 8.70 7.51
C VAL A 16 -8.73 9.10 8.99
N ASP A 17 -9.61 8.47 9.76
CA ASP A 17 -9.72 8.73 11.19
C ASP A 17 -8.79 7.78 11.98
N ARG A 18 -7.88 8.37 12.74
CA ARG A 18 -6.88 7.64 13.51
C ARG A 18 -7.48 6.65 14.53
N ARG A 19 -8.70 6.89 15.01
CA ARG A 19 -9.41 5.98 15.93
C ARG A 19 -9.65 4.58 15.36
N VAL A 20 -9.58 4.42 14.04
CA VAL A 20 -9.70 3.12 13.38
C VAL A 20 -8.50 2.22 13.69
N ILE A 21 -7.33 2.78 14.02
CA ILE A 21 -6.17 2.02 14.50
C ILE A 21 -6.55 1.15 15.70
N ASP A 22 -7.19 1.73 16.72
CA ASP A 22 -7.60 1.00 17.93
C ASP A 22 -8.67 -0.04 17.65
N CYS A 23 -9.58 0.25 16.70
CA CYS A 23 -10.60 -0.73 16.28
C CYS A 23 -9.95 -1.95 15.63
N PHE A 24 -8.96 -1.72 14.77
CA PHE A 24 -8.22 -2.79 14.10
C PHE A 24 -7.35 -3.58 15.09
N ALA A 25 -6.64 -2.91 15.98
CA ALA A 25 -5.82 -3.55 17.00
C ALA A 25 -6.66 -4.50 17.88
N LYS A 26 -7.84 -4.06 18.36
CA LYS A 26 -8.78 -4.90 19.12
C LYS A 26 -9.24 -6.13 18.32
N PHE A 27 -9.56 -5.94 17.05
CA PHE A 27 -9.96 -7.03 16.17
C PHE A 27 -8.83 -8.06 16.02
N CYS A 28 -7.61 -7.60 15.71
CA CYS A 28 -6.46 -8.47 15.56
C CYS A 28 -6.12 -9.22 16.85
N HIS A 29 -6.14 -8.53 18.00
CA HIS A 29 -5.91 -9.13 19.31
C HIS A 29 -6.85 -10.33 19.55
N VAL A 30 -8.14 -10.15 19.30
CA VAL A 30 -9.12 -11.24 19.44
C VAL A 30 -8.83 -12.38 18.46
N CYS A 31 -8.43 -12.08 17.24
CA CYS A 31 -8.04 -13.10 16.26
C CYS A 31 -6.81 -13.88 16.71
N PHE A 32 -5.79 -13.21 17.22
CA PHE A 32 -4.56 -13.82 17.70
C PHE A 32 -4.85 -14.75 18.88
N GLU A 33 -5.56 -14.28 19.89
CA GLU A 33 -5.94 -15.10 21.04
C GLU A 33 -6.77 -16.33 20.64
N ARG A 34 -7.69 -16.17 19.70
CA ARG A 34 -8.57 -17.27 19.26
C ARG A 34 -7.86 -18.32 18.42
N TYR A 35 -6.90 -17.93 17.61
CA TYR A 35 -6.28 -18.81 16.62
C TYR A 35 -4.79 -19.10 16.87
N LYS A 36 -4.26 -18.72 18.02
CA LYS A 36 -2.84 -18.86 18.38
C LYS A 36 -2.28 -20.27 18.24
N ASP A 37 -3.11 -21.30 18.48
CA ASP A 37 -2.70 -22.70 18.38
C ASP A 37 -2.86 -23.28 16.96
N GLN A 38 -3.44 -22.52 16.03
CA GLN A 38 -3.81 -22.99 14.69
C GLN A 38 -3.07 -22.23 13.57
N VAL A 39 -2.77 -20.96 13.78
CA VAL A 39 -2.21 -20.07 12.74
C VAL A 39 -0.86 -19.53 13.18
N LYS A 40 0.16 -19.80 12.39
CA LYS A 40 1.54 -19.34 12.61
C LYS A 40 1.93 -18.15 11.73
N TYR A 41 1.38 -18.06 10.52
CA TYR A 41 1.70 -17.02 9.53
C TYR A 41 0.52 -16.08 9.35
N TRP A 42 0.76 -14.79 9.47
CA TRP A 42 -0.25 -13.74 9.43
C TRP A 42 0.11 -12.68 8.40
N LEU A 43 -0.90 -12.07 7.81
CA LEU A 43 -0.78 -10.86 6.98
C LEU A 43 -1.71 -9.79 7.55
N THR A 44 -1.22 -8.57 7.73
CA THR A 44 -2.00 -7.49 8.33
C THR A 44 -3.03 -6.91 7.34
N PHE A 45 -2.58 -6.49 6.19
CA PHE A 45 -3.40 -5.89 5.15
C PHE A 45 -3.19 -6.58 3.81
N ASN A 46 -4.27 -6.63 3.02
CA ASN A 46 -4.22 -7.04 1.62
C ASN A 46 -3.93 -5.82 0.75
N GLU A 47 -2.89 -5.89 -0.07
CA GLU A 47 -2.55 -4.88 -1.09
C GLU A 47 -2.69 -3.44 -0.59
N VAL A 48 -2.02 -3.10 0.51
CA VAL A 48 -2.14 -1.78 1.16
C VAL A 48 -1.81 -0.62 0.22
N ASP A 49 -0.97 -0.86 -0.78
CA ASP A 49 -0.62 0.08 -1.85
C ASP A 49 -1.80 0.46 -2.76
N SER A 50 -2.86 -0.35 -2.73
CA SER A 50 -4.09 -0.09 -3.51
C SER A 50 -4.91 1.10 -3.01
N VAL A 51 -4.58 1.68 -1.87
CA VAL A 51 -5.31 2.82 -1.29
C VAL A 51 -5.48 3.99 -2.27
N ILE A 52 -4.49 4.25 -3.12
CA ILE A 52 -4.54 5.34 -4.11
C ILE A 52 -5.45 4.98 -5.29
N ARG A 53 -5.49 3.70 -5.67
CA ARG A 53 -6.30 3.21 -6.80
C ARG A 53 -7.74 2.92 -6.42
N HIS A 54 -7.94 2.42 -5.20
CA HIS A 54 -9.22 1.94 -4.68
C HIS A 54 -9.46 2.44 -3.25
N PRO A 55 -9.60 3.78 -3.04
CA PRO A 55 -9.64 4.37 -1.69
C PRO A 55 -10.77 3.82 -0.81
N PHE A 56 -11.93 3.53 -1.38
CA PHE A 56 -13.05 2.96 -0.60
C PHE A 56 -12.78 1.51 -0.20
N THR A 57 -12.43 0.65 -1.14
CA THR A 57 -12.21 -0.78 -0.87
C THR A 57 -11.04 -1.00 0.08
N THR A 58 -9.91 -0.31 -0.15
CA THR A 58 -8.68 -0.51 0.61
C THR A 58 -8.69 0.21 1.97
N ALA A 59 -9.27 1.40 2.03
CA ALA A 59 -9.19 2.24 3.22
C ALA A 59 -10.55 2.74 3.75
N GLY A 60 -11.66 2.36 3.16
CA GLY A 60 -12.99 2.81 3.58
C GLY A 60 -13.24 4.30 3.36
N ILE A 61 -12.45 4.96 2.52
CA ILE A 61 -12.60 6.39 2.22
C ILE A 61 -13.82 6.54 1.31
N ILE A 62 -14.79 7.34 1.73
CA ILE A 62 -15.97 7.67 0.92
C ILE A 62 -15.60 8.88 0.04
N PRO A 63 -15.43 8.71 -1.29
CA PRO A 63 -14.89 9.76 -2.15
C PRO A 63 -15.70 11.07 -2.11
N SER A 64 -17.03 10.99 -2.00
CA SER A 64 -17.91 12.16 -1.92
C SER A 64 -17.72 13.02 -0.66
N ARG A 65 -16.95 12.55 0.32
CA ARG A 65 -16.63 13.28 1.56
C ARG A 65 -15.27 13.96 1.53
N VAL A 66 -14.53 13.80 0.45
CA VAL A 66 -13.17 14.32 0.30
C VAL A 66 -13.14 15.24 -0.92
N PRO A 67 -12.64 16.49 -0.79
CA PRO A 67 -12.40 17.34 -1.94
C PRO A 67 -11.46 16.66 -2.94
N GLU A 68 -11.69 16.81 -4.24
CA GLU A 68 -10.93 16.14 -5.29
C GLU A 68 -9.43 16.44 -5.21
N ASP A 69 -9.10 17.71 -4.95
CA ASP A 69 -7.71 18.19 -4.79
C ASP A 69 -7.03 17.66 -3.51
N LYS A 70 -7.80 17.13 -2.54
CA LYS A 70 -7.32 16.54 -1.30
C LYS A 70 -7.32 15.01 -1.30
N MET A 71 -7.83 14.37 -2.34
CA MET A 71 -7.98 12.91 -2.37
C MET A 71 -6.65 12.19 -2.18
N LEU A 72 -5.59 12.59 -2.88
CA LEU A 72 -4.28 11.95 -2.80
C LEU A 72 -3.66 12.10 -1.40
N GLU A 73 -3.74 13.28 -0.80
CA GLU A 73 -3.27 13.55 0.56
C GLU A 73 -4.05 12.70 1.58
N THR A 74 -5.38 12.62 1.42
CA THR A 74 -6.25 11.80 2.26
C THR A 74 -5.91 10.31 2.17
N CYS A 75 -5.62 9.80 0.97
CA CYS A 75 -5.18 8.42 0.78
C CYS A 75 -3.85 8.14 1.50
N TYR A 76 -2.88 9.04 1.42
CA TYR A 76 -1.60 8.86 2.12
C TYR A 76 -1.74 9.00 3.64
N GLN A 77 -2.66 9.85 4.13
CA GLN A 77 -2.97 9.90 5.56
C GLN A 77 -3.59 8.57 6.04
N ALA A 78 -4.55 8.04 5.31
CA ALA A 78 -5.16 6.75 5.62
C ALA A 78 -4.13 5.61 5.59
N LEU A 79 -3.26 5.60 4.58
CA LEU A 79 -2.14 4.67 4.50
C LEU A 79 -1.23 4.75 5.72
N HIS A 80 -0.87 5.95 6.17
CA HIS A 80 -0.03 6.12 7.36
C HIS A 80 -0.67 5.46 8.59
N HIS A 81 -1.97 5.65 8.79
CA HIS A 81 -2.69 4.99 9.88
C HIS A 81 -2.72 3.46 9.74
N GLN A 82 -2.85 2.93 8.52
CA GLN A 82 -2.75 1.49 8.27
C GLN A 82 -1.34 0.95 8.58
N LEU A 83 -0.29 1.67 8.22
CA LEU A 83 1.10 1.28 8.53
C LEU A 83 1.36 1.28 10.04
N VAL A 84 0.91 2.31 10.75
CA VAL A 84 1.01 2.36 12.23
C VAL A 84 0.22 1.22 12.87
N ALA A 85 -1.02 0.98 12.42
CA ALA A 85 -1.84 -0.13 12.90
C ALA A 85 -1.18 -1.48 12.65
N SER A 86 -0.59 -1.68 11.46
CA SER A 86 0.15 -2.89 11.14
C SER A 86 1.31 -3.11 12.10
N ALA A 87 2.11 -2.10 12.37
CA ALA A 87 3.24 -2.21 13.30
C ALA A 87 2.80 -2.55 14.73
N MET A 88 1.70 -1.94 15.21
CA MET A 88 1.13 -2.25 16.51
C MET A 88 0.74 -3.74 16.63
N VAL A 89 0.03 -4.26 15.62
CA VAL A 89 -0.45 -5.65 15.67
C VAL A 89 0.62 -6.68 15.36
N VAL A 90 1.70 -6.34 14.66
CA VAL A 90 2.89 -7.20 14.53
C VAL A 90 3.48 -7.49 15.90
N LYS A 91 3.69 -6.44 16.71
CA LYS A 91 4.19 -6.58 18.07
C LYS A 91 3.24 -7.40 18.94
N ASP A 92 1.94 -7.09 18.94
CA ASP A 92 0.92 -7.81 19.70
C ASP A 92 0.88 -9.31 19.33
N CYS A 93 0.96 -9.63 18.04
CA CYS A 93 1.00 -11.00 17.54
C CYS A 93 2.20 -11.77 18.10
N HIS A 94 3.40 -11.19 18.09
CA HIS A 94 4.60 -11.83 18.62
C HIS A 94 4.53 -12.05 20.15
N GLU A 95 3.86 -11.14 20.87
CA GLU A 95 3.65 -11.28 22.33
C GLU A 95 2.65 -12.39 22.66
N ILE A 96 1.53 -12.50 21.91
CA ILE A 96 0.50 -13.51 22.12
C ILE A 96 0.92 -14.87 21.56
N ILE A 97 1.60 -14.90 20.42
CA ILE A 97 1.98 -16.14 19.71
C ILE A 97 3.50 -16.16 19.50
N PRO A 98 4.28 -16.55 20.52
CA PRO A 98 5.73 -16.66 20.39
C PRO A 98 6.13 -17.58 19.22
N GLY A 99 6.98 -17.07 18.32
CA GLY A 99 7.41 -17.79 17.12
C GLY A 99 6.46 -17.69 15.92
N SER A 100 5.38 -16.89 16.01
CA SER A 100 4.58 -16.50 14.86
C SER A 100 5.41 -15.67 13.86
N LYS A 101 4.90 -15.57 12.64
CA LYS A 101 5.47 -14.75 11.57
C LYS A 101 4.39 -13.84 11.01
N VAL A 102 4.64 -12.55 11.02
CA VAL A 102 3.73 -11.54 10.49
C VAL A 102 4.36 -10.85 9.30
N GLY A 103 3.66 -10.82 8.19
CA GLY A 103 4.12 -10.20 6.94
C GLY A 103 3.27 -9.03 6.50
N CYS A 104 3.80 -8.30 5.52
CA CYS A 104 3.04 -7.35 4.71
C CYS A 104 2.76 -7.93 3.33
N MET A 105 1.76 -7.35 2.66
CA MET A 105 1.38 -7.72 1.32
C MET A 105 1.11 -6.47 0.48
N LEU A 106 1.67 -6.43 -0.71
CA LEU A 106 1.48 -5.37 -1.70
C LEU A 106 1.19 -5.94 -3.09
N THR A 107 0.61 -5.13 -3.96
CA THR A 107 0.56 -5.44 -5.39
C THR A 107 1.93 -5.17 -5.99
N LYS A 108 2.60 -6.18 -6.52
CA LYS A 108 3.90 -5.98 -7.17
C LYS A 108 3.69 -5.57 -8.62
N LEU A 109 3.88 -4.29 -8.89
CA LEU A 109 3.77 -3.68 -10.21
C LEU A 109 5.16 -3.29 -10.72
N THR A 110 5.97 -4.30 -11.08
CA THR A 110 7.27 -4.05 -11.72
C THR A 110 7.07 -3.25 -13.00
N THR A 111 7.72 -2.11 -13.10
CA THR A 111 7.59 -1.20 -14.24
C THR A 111 8.89 -1.19 -15.04
N TYR A 112 8.78 -1.39 -16.35
CA TYR A 112 9.87 -1.27 -17.32
C TYR A 112 9.82 0.07 -18.04
N ALA A 113 10.99 0.61 -18.40
CA ALA A 113 11.06 1.73 -19.33
C ALA A 113 10.72 1.25 -20.75
N ARG A 114 9.89 2.01 -21.47
CA ARG A 114 9.60 1.67 -22.88
C ARG A 114 10.84 1.80 -23.77
N THR A 115 11.68 2.76 -23.46
CA THR A 115 12.94 3.02 -24.18
C THR A 115 14.07 3.25 -23.18
N CYS A 116 15.31 3.18 -23.66
CA CYS A 116 16.48 3.54 -22.85
C CYS A 116 16.72 5.06 -22.81
N ALA A 117 15.75 5.90 -23.19
CA ALA A 117 15.86 7.34 -23.01
C ALA A 117 15.93 7.69 -21.52
N PRO A 118 16.82 8.61 -21.10
CA PRO A 118 16.98 8.95 -19.69
C PRO A 118 15.69 9.37 -18.98
N ASP A 119 14.79 10.06 -19.68
CA ASP A 119 13.51 10.51 -19.11
C ASP A 119 12.54 9.33 -18.90
N ASP A 120 12.49 8.34 -19.80
CA ASP A 120 11.71 7.11 -19.61
C ASP A 120 12.24 6.30 -18.43
N GLU A 121 13.56 6.16 -18.32
CA GLU A 121 14.21 5.48 -17.21
C GLU A 121 13.93 6.16 -15.87
N LEU A 122 14.01 7.50 -15.82
CA LEU A 122 13.75 8.26 -14.60
C LEU A 122 12.28 8.13 -14.16
N ALA A 123 11.34 8.22 -15.09
CA ALA A 123 9.91 8.02 -14.82
C ALA A 123 9.64 6.61 -14.30
N THR A 124 10.27 5.61 -14.90
CA THR A 124 10.17 4.21 -14.50
C THR A 124 10.70 3.96 -13.09
N GLN A 125 11.85 4.52 -12.76
CA GLN A 125 12.42 4.44 -11.40
C GLN A 125 11.48 5.07 -10.36
N ALA A 126 10.89 6.22 -10.67
CA ALA A 126 9.91 6.86 -9.79
C ALA A 126 8.68 5.96 -9.55
N LYS A 127 8.14 5.32 -10.58
CA LYS A 127 7.02 4.37 -10.46
C LYS A 127 7.37 3.15 -9.61
N ASN A 128 8.54 2.55 -9.83
CA ASN A 128 8.99 1.42 -9.03
C ASN A 128 9.20 1.81 -7.56
N LEU A 129 9.74 2.99 -7.29
CA LEU A 129 9.90 3.51 -5.93
C LEU A 129 8.55 3.75 -5.26
N GLU A 130 7.60 4.36 -5.95
CA GLU A 130 6.22 4.56 -5.48
C GLU A 130 5.51 3.23 -5.19
N ASN A 131 5.82 2.15 -5.90
CA ASN A 131 5.24 0.83 -5.64
C ASN A 131 5.90 0.10 -4.47
N LEU A 132 7.19 0.31 -4.22
CA LEU A 132 7.93 -0.46 -3.23
C LEU A 132 7.94 0.15 -1.83
N PHE A 133 7.77 1.47 -1.69
CA PHE A 133 7.96 2.13 -0.39
C PHE A 133 7.01 1.62 0.71
N TYR A 134 5.85 1.09 0.36
CA TYR A 134 4.92 0.49 1.31
C TYR A 134 5.58 -0.68 2.05
N ALA A 135 6.28 -1.56 1.31
CA ALA A 135 7.07 -2.64 1.88
C ALA A 135 8.26 -2.09 2.68
N ASP A 136 8.92 -1.04 2.19
CA ASP A 136 10.05 -0.43 2.91
C ASP A 136 9.64 0.05 4.30
N VAL A 137 8.48 0.72 4.43
CA VAL A 137 8.00 1.17 5.74
C VAL A 137 7.69 -0.02 6.65
N HIS A 138 7.07 -1.08 6.14
CA HIS A 138 6.81 -2.29 6.90
C HIS A 138 8.08 -3.01 7.38
N VAL A 139 9.12 -3.05 6.53
CA VAL A 139 10.37 -3.78 6.78
C VAL A 139 11.34 -2.97 7.65
N TRP A 140 11.46 -1.69 7.37
CA TRP A 140 12.46 -0.83 8.02
C TRP A 140 11.89 0.01 9.16
N GLY A 141 10.57 0.12 9.25
CA GLY A 141 9.87 0.94 10.25
C GLY A 141 10.08 2.44 10.08
N GLU A 142 10.40 2.86 8.85
CA GLU A 142 10.61 4.27 8.53
C GLU A 142 10.32 4.55 7.05
N TYR A 143 9.92 5.78 6.76
CA TYR A 143 9.68 6.20 5.38
C TYR A 143 11.01 6.44 4.65
N PRO A 144 11.18 5.92 3.42
CA PRO A 144 12.32 6.28 2.59
C PRO A 144 12.39 7.79 2.38
N ARG A 145 13.59 8.36 2.50
CA ARG A 145 13.79 9.82 2.33
C ARG A 145 13.28 10.35 0.98
N LEU A 146 13.39 9.55 -0.08
CA LEU A 146 12.89 9.91 -1.41
C LEU A 146 11.38 10.08 -1.42
N ILE A 147 10.64 9.26 -0.66
CA ILE A 147 9.18 9.37 -0.53
C ILE A 147 8.78 10.62 0.24
N LEU A 148 9.46 10.93 1.33
CA LEU A 148 9.23 12.18 2.06
C LEU A 148 9.48 13.41 1.16
N LYS A 149 10.52 13.37 0.31
CA LYS A 149 10.78 14.42 -0.68
C LYS A 149 9.74 14.44 -1.80
N MET A 150 9.17 13.31 -2.18
CA MET A 150 8.06 13.25 -3.12
C MET A 150 6.81 13.92 -2.52
N PHE A 151 6.48 13.64 -1.26
CA PHE A 151 5.38 14.29 -0.57
C PHE A 151 5.57 15.81 -0.53
N GLU A 152 6.75 16.28 -0.14
CA GLU A 152 7.09 17.70 -0.12
C GLU A 152 6.89 18.36 -1.50
N ARG A 153 7.41 17.75 -2.57
CA ARG A 153 7.31 18.26 -3.95
C ARG A 153 5.87 18.28 -4.48
N LYS A 154 5.06 17.30 -4.09
CA LYS A 154 3.64 17.20 -4.48
C LYS A 154 2.72 18.01 -3.56
N GLY A 155 3.24 18.68 -2.52
CA GLY A 155 2.44 19.42 -1.54
C GLY A 155 1.55 18.52 -0.70
N ILE A 156 1.93 17.25 -0.52
CA ILE A 156 1.19 16.27 0.28
C ILE A 156 1.66 16.40 1.73
N HIS A 157 0.73 16.68 2.62
CA HIS A 157 0.98 16.74 4.05
C HIS A 157 0.36 15.54 4.75
N VAL A 158 1.21 14.67 5.30
CA VAL A 158 0.79 13.53 6.12
C VAL A 158 1.09 13.85 7.58
N GLU A 159 0.05 13.91 8.40
CA GLU A 159 0.20 14.10 9.85
C GLU A 159 0.77 12.81 10.47
N MET A 160 1.95 12.93 11.07
CA MET A 160 2.62 11.85 11.79
C MET A 160 2.82 12.31 13.23
N LEU A 161 2.32 11.55 14.19
CA LEU A 161 2.51 11.85 15.60
C LEU A 161 3.93 11.47 16.04
N PRO A 162 4.48 12.11 17.09
CA PRO A 162 5.84 11.83 17.57
C PRO A 162 6.08 10.34 17.91
N GLU A 163 5.05 9.65 18.42
CA GLU A 163 5.10 8.23 18.79
C GLU A 163 5.05 7.27 17.60
N ASP A 164 4.60 7.71 16.42
CA ASP A 164 4.43 6.85 15.25
C ASP A 164 5.76 6.27 14.79
N ALA A 165 6.82 7.06 14.81
CA ALA A 165 8.15 6.60 14.40
C ALA A 165 8.64 5.43 15.30
N ALA A 166 8.44 5.54 16.60
CA ALA A 166 8.80 4.47 17.54
C ALA A 166 7.93 3.23 17.34
N THR A 167 6.62 3.41 17.08
CA THR A 167 5.68 2.34 16.81
C THR A 167 6.05 1.58 15.54
N LEU A 168 6.29 2.28 14.44
CA LEU A 168 6.70 1.69 13.17
C LEU A 168 7.99 0.88 13.34
N LYS A 169 8.98 1.44 14.04
CA LYS A 169 10.26 0.77 14.27
C LYS A 169 10.15 -0.48 15.15
N ALA A 170 9.25 -0.48 16.11
CA ALA A 170 9.03 -1.62 17.03
C ALA A 170 8.24 -2.77 16.38
N GLY A 171 7.49 -2.52 15.30
CA GLY A 171 6.59 -3.48 14.65
C GLY A 171 6.96 -3.80 13.21
N CYS A 172 8.26 -3.93 12.91
CA CYS A 172 8.71 -4.38 11.59
C CYS A 172 8.23 -5.82 11.31
N VAL A 173 7.88 -6.10 10.05
CA VAL A 173 7.38 -7.41 9.64
C VAL A 173 8.50 -8.45 9.48
N ASP A 174 8.13 -9.73 9.57
CA ASP A 174 9.06 -10.86 9.41
C ASP A 174 9.30 -11.21 7.93
N PHE A 175 8.35 -10.93 7.05
CA PHE A 175 8.44 -11.25 5.63
C PHE A 175 7.59 -10.30 4.78
N VAL A 176 7.92 -10.24 3.49
CA VAL A 176 7.15 -9.52 2.47
C VAL A 176 6.50 -10.54 1.54
N SER A 177 5.24 -10.33 1.23
CA SER A 177 4.53 -11.06 0.18
C SER A 177 3.93 -10.09 -0.83
N CYS A 178 3.60 -10.60 -2.00
CA CYS A 178 3.00 -9.77 -3.03
C CYS A 178 1.99 -10.54 -3.88
N SER A 179 1.00 -9.79 -4.37
CA SER A 179 0.20 -10.21 -5.52
C SER A 179 0.96 -9.83 -6.79
N TYR A 180 1.21 -10.78 -7.65
CA TYR A 180 1.86 -10.55 -8.93
C TYR A 180 0.97 -11.06 -10.06
N TYR A 181 0.42 -10.15 -10.83
CA TYR A 181 -0.48 -10.45 -11.94
C TYR A 181 0.08 -10.01 -13.28
N MET A 182 0.88 -8.96 -13.28
CA MET A 182 1.37 -8.31 -14.50
C MET A 182 2.54 -7.39 -14.19
N THR A 183 3.28 -7.04 -15.22
CA THR A 183 4.21 -5.90 -15.19
C THR A 183 3.60 -4.67 -15.87
N MET A 184 4.22 -3.54 -15.67
CA MET A 184 3.87 -2.25 -16.25
C MET A 184 4.96 -1.78 -17.20
N THR A 185 4.62 -0.82 -18.04
CA THR A 185 5.61 -0.10 -18.85
C THR A 185 5.32 1.40 -18.75
N GLU A 186 6.36 2.21 -18.64
CA GLU A 186 6.25 3.66 -18.51
C GLU A 186 7.02 4.36 -19.64
N SER A 187 6.51 5.50 -20.08
CA SER A 187 7.17 6.40 -21.02
C SER A 187 6.67 7.82 -20.83
N VAL A 188 7.54 8.78 -21.00
CA VAL A 188 7.19 10.21 -21.02
C VAL A 188 6.62 10.66 -22.37
N ASP A 189 6.67 9.83 -23.41
CA ASP A 189 6.09 10.13 -24.70
C ASP A 189 4.55 10.17 -24.62
N PRO A 190 3.91 11.34 -24.81
CA PRO A 190 2.45 11.47 -24.74
C PRO A 190 1.72 10.68 -25.84
N ASN A 191 2.42 10.30 -26.92
CA ASN A 191 1.88 9.54 -28.04
C ASN A 191 2.11 8.03 -27.90
N ALA A 192 2.74 7.58 -26.81
CA ALA A 192 2.95 6.16 -26.58
C ALA A 192 1.61 5.41 -26.52
N GLU A 193 1.49 4.30 -27.24
CA GLU A 193 0.31 3.45 -27.22
C GLU A 193 0.07 2.96 -25.78
N ARG A 194 -1.16 3.14 -25.30
CA ARG A 194 -1.55 2.71 -23.94
C ARG A 194 -2.37 1.44 -23.99
N THR A 195 -2.21 0.63 -22.95
CA THR A 195 -3.02 -0.58 -22.81
C THR A 195 -4.42 -0.24 -22.33
N PRO A 196 -5.46 -0.91 -22.81
CA PRO A 196 -6.81 -0.84 -22.27
C PRO A 196 -6.86 -1.68 -20.96
N GLY A 197 -6.24 -1.20 -19.88
CA GLY A 197 -6.30 -1.86 -18.60
C GLY A 197 -7.56 -1.48 -17.82
N ASN A 198 -8.16 -2.43 -17.08
CA ASN A 198 -9.36 -2.14 -16.30
C ASN A 198 -9.07 -1.31 -15.03
N THR A 199 -7.86 -1.33 -14.50
CA THR A 199 -7.52 -0.65 -13.24
C THR A 199 -6.18 0.08 -13.27
N VAL A 200 -5.27 -0.29 -14.15
CA VAL A 200 -3.94 0.31 -14.22
C VAL A 200 -3.61 0.61 -15.66
N LEU A 201 -3.76 1.88 -16.03
CA LEU A 201 -3.41 2.37 -17.37
C LEU A 201 -1.89 2.51 -17.45
N GLY A 202 -1.27 1.69 -18.27
CA GLY A 202 0.16 1.75 -18.58
C GLY A 202 0.40 2.00 -20.07
N VAL A 203 1.66 2.20 -20.42
CA VAL A 203 2.13 2.19 -21.80
C VAL A 203 2.26 0.73 -22.22
N LYS A 204 1.87 0.43 -23.47
CA LYS A 204 1.99 -0.92 -24.03
C LYS A 204 3.46 -1.32 -24.18
N ASN A 205 3.81 -2.49 -23.63
CA ASN A 205 5.12 -3.06 -23.86
C ASN A 205 5.19 -3.65 -25.27
N PRO A 206 6.20 -3.27 -26.08
CA PRO A 206 6.31 -3.79 -27.44
C PRO A 206 6.78 -5.25 -27.51
N TYR A 207 7.26 -5.81 -26.40
CA TYR A 207 7.87 -7.14 -26.35
C TYR A 207 7.02 -8.19 -25.61
N LEU A 208 6.00 -7.76 -24.86
CA LEU A 208 5.18 -8.65 -24.06
C LEU A 208 3.76 -8.75 -24.65
N PRO A 209 3.21 -9.97 -24.74
CA PRO A 209 1.79 -10.14 -25.03
C PRO A 209 0.92 -9.65 -23.87
N SER A 210 -0.33 -9.37 -24.17
CA SER A 210 -1.30 -8.98 -23.14
C SER A 210 -2.47 -9.94 -23.10
N THR A 211 -3.08 -10.09 -21.92
CA THR A 211 -4.39 -10.73 -21.79
C THR A 211 -5.49 -9.90 -22.43
N ASP A 212 -6.71 -10.44 -22.52
CA ASP A 212 -7.90 -9.70 -22.97
C ASP A 212 -8.22 -8.48 -22.09
N TRP A 213 -7.75 -8.47 -20.83
CA TRP A 213 -7.83 -7.33 -19.91
C TRP A 213 -6.79 -6.24 -20.16
N GLY A 214 -5.84 -6.48 -21.06
CA GLY A 214 -4.71 -5.59 -21.31
C GLY A 214 -3.53 -5.75 -20.34
N TRP A 215 -3.53 -6.78 -19.50
CA TRP A 215 -2.44 -7.06 -18.56
C TRP A 215 -1.27 -7.74 -19.26
N GLN A 216 -0.08 -7.20 -19.11
CA GLN A 216 1.14 -7.76 -19.68
C GLN A 216 1.44 -9.12 -19.05
N ILE A 217 1.65 -10.12 -19.90
CA ILE A 217 2.02 -11.48 -19.49
C ILE A 217 3.53 -11.54 -19.37
N ASP A 218 4.01 -11.62 -18.14
CA ASP A 218 5.43 -11.60 -17.80
C ASP A 218 5.64 -12.52 -16.59
N PRO A 219 5.96 -13.82 -16.84
CA PRO A 219 6.12 -14.84 -15.79
C PRO A 219 7.38 -14.67 -14.94
#